data_4a0c8fbdbe036e6f5f561aa6dd1f15ff
#
_entry.id   4a0c8fbdbe036e6f5f561aa6dd1f15ff
#
_cell.length_a   1.000
_cell.length_b   1.000
_cell.length_c   1.000
_cell.angle_alpha   90.00
_cell.angle_beta   90.00
_cell.angle_gamma   90.00
#
_symmetry.space_group_name_H-M   'P 1'
#
loop_
_entity.id
_entity.type
_entity.pdbx_description
1 polymer ?
#
loop_
_entity_poly.entity_id
_entity_poly.type
_entity_poly.pdbx_seq_one_letter_code
_entity_poly.pdbx_strand_id
1 'polypeptide(L)'
;MSTTLTSGIDPASFSAVTSPAQDLFRYVNGPWIDMYRLPDDRSRYGSFDKLAEDAENQIHDILEDDDCPAVKSRTLFRSFLDVNAIDASGLTAIADQLNAIDEATDKAGLVRALGAMNPIGGPDLFGIAVYGDPGAPETNIIHIEQAGLGLPDEAYYREDHYAPIRETYVKMVAKQLTNAKLVEADDEAESQARRLLEVETTIASYHWDNVATRDSQKTYNPTGHAELSTMLADYGLDAWIESWQEAYNTTTAAATQPIDFAGCFSRTIVHEPSFVKGLNAFWAA
;
A
#
# COMPACT_ATOMS: atom_id res chain seq x y z
N MET A 1 44.18 3.71 6.68
CA MET A 1 43.97 3.02 7.97
C MET A 1 43.33 1.68 7.68
N SER A 2 43.95 0.57 8.10
CA SER A 2 43.36 -0.77 7.92
C SER A 2 42.22 -0.91 8.92
N THR A 3 40.97 -0.88 8.43
CA THR A 3 39.81 -1.21 9.27
C THR A 3 39.80 -2.72 9.50
N THR A 4 40.13 -3.14 10.71
CA THR A 4 39.96 -4.53 11.12
C THR A 4 38.47 -4.84 11.09
N LEU A 5 38.03 -5.65 10.13
CA LEU A 5 36.64 -6.13 10.08
C LEU A 5 36.38 -6.99 11.32
N THR A 6 35.44 -6.58 12.17
CA THR A 6 34.91 -7.39 13.27
C THR A 6 33.87 -8.35 12.75
N SER A 7 33.74 -9.53 13.35
CA SER A 7 32.81 -10.57 12.89
C SER A 7 31.31 -10.20 13.05
N GLY A 8 31.00 -9.10 13.72
CA GLY A 8 29.63 -8.75 14.10
C GLY A 8 29.04 -9.64 15.23
N ILE A 9 29.78 -10.64 15.69
CA ILE A 9 29.40 -11.50 16.83
C ILE A 9 30.13 -11.00 18.05
N ASP A 10 29.38 -10.58 19.08
CA ASP A 10 29.95 -10.18 20.37
C ASP A 10 29.58 -11.22 21.44
N PRO A 11 30.49 -12.16 21.78
CA PRO A 11 30.25 -13.16 22.82
C PRO A 11 30.01 -12.56 24.21
N ALA A 12 30.42 -11.32 24.46
CA ALA A 12 30.21 -10.66 25.76
C ALA A 12 28.73 -10.29 25.98
N SER A 13 27.95 -10.22 24.91
CA SER A 13 26.50 -9.98 24.95
C SER A 13 25.68 -11.23 25.25
N PHE A 14 26.29 -12.42 25.26
CA PHE A 14 25.58 -13.69 25.47
C PHE A 14 25.16 -13.91 26.91
N SER A 15 24.15 -14.75 27.12
CA SER A 15 23.65 -15.08 28.46
C SER A 15 24.71 -15.80 29.29
N ALA A 16 24.95 -15.30 30.50
CA ALA A 16 25.78 -15.98 31.46
C ALA A 16 25.06 -17.11 32.23
N VAL A 17 23.73 -17.18 32.10
CA VAL A 17 22.88 -18.10 32.89
C VAL A 17 22.19 -19.16 32.06
N THR A 18 21.98 -18.93 30.76
CA THR A 18 21.36 -19.88 29.85
C THR A 18 22.44 -20.68 29.13
N SER A 19 22.35 -22.00 29.14
CA SER A 19 23.29 -22.86 28.39
C SER A 19 22.89 -22.91 26.88
N PRO A 20 23.84 -22.80 25.95
CA PRO A 20 23.53 -22.94 24.51
C PRO A 20 22.97 -24.30 24.14
N ALA A 21 23.24 -25.34 24.94
CA ALA A 21 22.71 -26.69 24.77
C ALA A 21 21.24 -26.80 25.21
N GLN A 22 20.76 -25.89 26.06
CA GLN A 22 19.37 -25.86 26.52
C GLN A 22 18.52 -24.99 25.62
N ASP A 23 18.98 -23.79 25.30
CA ASP A 23 18.27 -22.82 24.46
C ASP A 23 19.29 -21.89 23.79
N LEU A 24 19.67 -22.21 22.58
CA LEU A 24 20.65 -21.41 21.83
C LEU A 24 20.10 -19.99 21.53
N PHE A 25 18.78 -19.86 21.24
CA PHE A 25 18.20 -18.56 20.98
C PHE A 25 18.26 -17.64 22.18
N ARG A 26 17.85 -18.12 23.35
CA ARG A 26 17.93 -17.37 24.62
C ARG A 26 19.38 -17.17 25.08
N TYR A 27 20.28 -18.09 24.78
CA TYR A 27 21.70 -17.91 25.06
C TYR A 27 22.26 -16.69 24.32
N VAL A 28 21.95 -16.54 23.03
CA VAL A 28 22.48 -15.47 22.20
C VAL A 28 21.69 -14.16 22.39
N ASN A 29 20.36 -14.21 22.43
CA ASN A 29 19.51 -13.03 22.38
C ASN A 29 18.86 -12.65 23.72
N GLY A 30 18.89 -13.56 24.73
CA GLY A 30 18.17 -13.37 25.99
C GLY A 30 18.48 -12.05 26.70
N PRO A 31 19.74 -11.69 26.93
CA PRO A 31 20.08 -10.46 27.64
C PRO A 31 19.56 -9.20 26.92
N TRP A 32 19.58 -9.20 25.59
CA TRP A 32 19.04 -8.10 24.83
C TRP A 32 17.51 -8.05 24.92
N ILE A 33 16.81 -9.18 24.75
CA ILE A 33 15.35 -9.27 24.86
C ILE A 33 14.85 -8.80 26.22
N ASP A 34 15.56 -9.15 27.27
CA ASP A 34 15.15 -8.82 28.65
C ASP A 34 15.32 -7.32 28.97
N MET A 35 16.19 -6.61 28.24
CA MET A 35 16.47 -5.18 28.44
C MET A 35 15.76 -4.28 27.43
N TYR A 36 15.49 -4.78 26.22
CA TYR A 36 14.93 -3.97 25.14
C TYR A 36 13.44 -3.72 25.35
N ARG A 37 13.04 -2.47 25.28
CA ARG A 37 11.62 -2.08 25.25
C ARG A 37 11.22 -1.84 23.80
N LEU A 38 10.29 -2.67 23.32
CA LEU A 38 9.68 -2.47 22.00
C LEU A 38 8.88 -1.16 22.02
N PRO A 39 9.10 -0.23 21.07
CA PRO A 39 8.26 0.95 20.91
C PRO A 39 6.78 0.58 20.64
N ASP A 40 5.86 1.44 21.07
CA ASP A 40 4.41 1.17 21.00
C ASP A 40 3.89 1.08 19.54
N ASP A 41 4.60 1.67 18.60
CA ASP A 41 4.31 1.64 17.16
C ASP A 41 4.91 0.44 16.42
N ARG A 42 5.60 -0.47 17.15
CA ARG A 42 6.27 -1.63 16.58
C ARG A 42 5.72 -2.93 17.13
N SER A 43 5.47 -3.91 16.27
CA SER A 43 5.08 -5.27 16.66
C SER A 43 6.27 -6.24 16.80
N ARG A 44 7.42 -5.85 16.27
CA ARG A 44 8.67 -6.65 16.30
C ARG A 44 9.88 -5.73 16.23
N TYR A 45 11.04 -6.29 16.60
CA TYR A 45 12.32 -5.64 16.39
C TYR A 45 13.44 -6.68 16.30
N GLY A 46 14.41 -6.46 15.43
CA GLY A 46 15.56 -7.34 15.24
C GLY A 46 16.71 -6.63 14.53
N SER A 47 17.72 -7.38 14.12
CA SER A 47 18.92 -6.82 13.50
C SER A 47 18.64 -6.07 12.20
N PHE A 48 17.66 -6.52 11.43
CA PHE A 48 17.27 -5.83 10.19
C PHE A 48 16.54 -4.52 10.46
N ASP A 49 15.70 -4.47 11.50
CA ASP A 49 15.02 -3.24 11.91
C ASP A 49 16.06 -2.21 12.38
N LYS A 50 17.07 -2.64 13.15
CA LYS A 50 18.19 -1.78 13.56
C LYS A 50 18.99 -1.25 12.36
N LEU A 51 19.28 -2.09 11.36
CA LEU A 51 19.99 -1.66 10.16
C LEU A 51 19.19 -0.66 9.35
N ALA A 52 17.85 -0.83 9.26
CA ALA A 52 16.97 0.13 8.62
C ALA A 52 16.99 1.49 9.35
N GLU A 53 16.86 1.49 10.67
CA GLU A 53 16.94 2.72 11.49
C GLU A 53 18.30 3.41 11.34
N ASP A 54 19.40 2.66 11.38
CA ASP A 54 20.74 3.22 11.21
C ASP A 54 20.89 3.86 9.80
N ALA A 55 20.32 3.23 8.76
CA ALA A 55 20.33 3.77 7.40
C ALA A 55 19.43 5.02 7.27
N GLU A 56 18.25 5.01 7.87
CA GLU A 56 17.34 6.17 7.92
C GLU A 56 18.01 7.36 8.61
N ASN A 57 18.63 7.14 9.78
CA ASN A 57 19.37 8.18 10.49
C ASN A 57 20.53 8.75 9.66
N GLN A 58 21.28 7.90 8.97
CA GLN A 58 22.38 8.36 8.09
C GLN A 58 21.85 9.19 6.91
N ILE A 59 20.73 8.79 6.29
CA ILE A 59 20.09 9.53 5.21
C ILE A 59 19.57 10.89 5.74
N HIS A 60 18.96 10.89 6.93
CA HIS A 60 18.51 12.10 7.60
C HIS A 60 19.67 13.08 7.80
N ASP A 61 20.78 12.63 8.39
CA ASP A 61 21.96 13.45 8.62
C ASP A 61 22.53 14.04 7.30
N ILE A 62 22.56 13.23 6.22
CA ILE A 62 23.00 13.68 4.89
C ILE A 62 22.05 14.75 4.33
N LEU A 63 20.73 14.59 4.49
CA LEU A 63 19.76 15.53 3.94
C LEU A 63 19.62 16.81 4.77
N GLU A 64 19.99 16.78 6.05
CA GLU A 64 20.08 17.99 6.89
C GLU A 64 21.34 18.82 6.61
N ASP A 65 22.43 18.19 6.13
CA ASP A 65 23.66 18.88 5.80
C ASP A 65 23.43 19.89 4.67
N ASP A 66 23.72 21.16 4.94
CA ASP A 66 23.59 22.26 3.95
C ASP A 66 24.54 22.14 2.77
N ASP A 67 25.65 21.44 2.93
CA ASP A 67 26.64 21.17 1.89
C ASP A 67 26.30 19.94 1.04
N CYS A 68 25.20 19.24 1.34
CA CYS A 68 24.74 18.08 0.57
C CYS A 68 24.48 18.46 -0.90
N PRO A 69 25.14 17.79 -1.86
CA PRO A 69 25.02 18.11 -3.29
C PRO A 69 23.65 17.69 -3.88
N ALA A 70 22.88 16.83 -3.18
CA ALA A 70 21.58 16.36 -3.62
C ALA A 70 20.47 17.40 -3.34
N VAL A 71 20.59 18.60 -3.94
CA VAL A 71 19.71 19.75 -3.67
C VAL A 71 18.23 19.42 -3.83
N LYS A 72 17.84 18.67 -4.88
CA LYS A 72 16.43 18.31 -5.11
C LYS A 72 15.88 17.41 -4.00
N SER A 73 16.63 16.38 -3.62
CA SER A 73 16.22 15.46 -2.54
C SER A 73 16.11 16.18 -1.21
N ARG A 74 17.07 17.06 -0.89
CA ARG A 74 17.06 17.88 0.31
C ARG A 74 15.88 18.85 0.34
N THR A 75 15.56 19.49 -0.78
CA THR A 75 14.41 20.39 -0.89
C THR A 75 13.10 19.64 -0.64
N LEU A 76 12.95 18.45 -1.25
CA LEU A 76 11.79 17.58 -1.04
C LEU A 76 11.70 17.14 0.44
N PHE A 77 12.79 16.68 1.03
CA PHE A 77 12.87 16.29 2.42
C PHE A 77 12.44 17.42 3.36
N ARG A 78 12.98 18.62 3.19
CA ARG A 78 12.62 19.81 4.00
C ARG A 78 11.17 20.23 3.81
N SER A 79 10.63 20.14 2.59
CA SER A 79 9.21 20.43 2.36
C SER A 79 8.27 19.45 3.05
N PHE A 80 8.68 18.18 3.17
CA PHE A 80 7.94 17.16 3.90
C PHE A 80 7.98 17.37 5.43
N LEU A 81 9.02 18.00 5.94
CA LEU A 81 9.16 18.35 7.37
C LEU A 81 8.50 19.67 7.76
N ASP A 82 8.09 20.49 6.80
CA ASP A 82 7.41 21.76 7.06
C ASP A 82 5.93 21.56 7.41
N VAL A 83 5.70 21.09 8.63
CA VAL A 83 4.36 20.80 9.16
C VAL A 83 3.45 22.04 9.08
N ASN A 84 3.99 23.25 9.29
CA ASN A 84 3.19 24.46 9.22
C ASN A 84 2.67 24.73 7.80
N ALA A 85 3.51 24.52 6.78
CA ALA A 85 3.10 24.68 5.39
C ALA A 85 2.10 23.56 4.99
N ILE A 86 2.30 22.34 5.47
CA ILE A 86 1.39 21.22 5.24
C ILE A 86 0.02 21.50 5.86
N ASP A 87 -0.03 21.89 7.12
CA ASP A 87 -1.27 22.24 7.82
C ASP A 87 -2.01 23.41 7.16
N ALA A 88 -1.27 24.44 6.73
CA ALA A 88 -1.85 25.58 6.02
C ALA A 88 -2.41 25.20 4.63
N SER A 89 -1.80 24.23 3.96
CA SER A 89 -2.24 23.69 2.67
C SER A 89 -3.57 22.91 2.78
N GLY A 90 -3.78 22.20 3.88
CA GLY A 90 -4.97 21.38 4.09
C GLY A 90 -5.18 20.41 2.93
N LEU A 91 -6.40 20.36 2.39
CA LEU A 91 -6.78 19.48 1.27
C LEU A 91 -6.48 20.05 -0.12
N THR A 92 -5.85 21.23 -0.21
CA THR A 92 -5.62 21.90 -1.52
C THR A 92 -4.82 21.01 -2.49
N ALA A 93 -3.89 20.20 -1.98
CA ALA A 93 -3.06 19.31 -2.80
C ALA A 93 -3.83 18.18 -3.48
N ILE A 94 -4.99 17.79 -2.95
CA ILE A 94 -5.84 16.71 -3.48
C ILE A 94 -7.24 17.19 -3.87
N ALA A 95 -7.44 18.51 -3.96
CA ALA A 95 -8.76 19.10 -4.24
C ALA A 95 -9.32 18.65 -5.59
N ASP A 96 -8.48 18.59 -6.62
CA ASP A 96 -8.89 18.15 -7.96
C ASP A 96 -9.35 16.69 -7.96
N GLN A 97 -8.71 15.82 -7.18
CA GLN A 97 -9.07 14.41 -7.05
C GLN A 97 -10.39 14.24 -6.29
N LEU A 98 -10.59 15.00 -5.22
CA LEU A 98 -11.85 14.99 -4.48
C LEU A 98 -12.99 15.50 -5.36
N ASN A 99 -12.78 16.60 -6.08
CA ASN A 99 -13.77 17.14 -7.01
C ASN A 99 -14.12 16.13 -8.11
N ALA A 100 -13.14 15.42 -8.66
CA ALA A 100 -13.40 14.40 -9.69
C ALA A 100 -14.28 13.24 -9.19
N ILE A 101 -14.17 12.89 -7.89
CA ILE A 101 -15.03 11.91 -7.25
C ILE A 101 -16.43 12.48 -7.03
N ASP A 102 -16.55 13.70 -6.51
CA ASP A 102 -17.83 14.36 -6.22
C ASP A 102 -18.63 14.67 -7.49
N GLU A 103 -17.97 14.99 -8.60
CA GLU A 103 -18.59 15.24 -9.91
C GLU A 103 -19.00 13.96 -10.65
N ALA A 104 -18.56 12.79 -10.19
CA ALA A 104 -18.95 11.52 -10.78
C ALA A 104 -20.44 11.23 -10.50
N THR A 105 -21.28 11.37 -11.52
CA THR A 105 -22.73 11.20 -11.42
C THR A 105 -23.20 9.76 -11.54
N ASP A 106 -22.31 8.86 -11.95
CA ASP A 106 -22.56 7.44 -12.13
C ASP A 106 -21.29 6.59 -11.89
N LYS A 107 -21.45 5.28 -11.91
CA LYS A 107 -20.35 4.33 -11.73
C LYS A 107 -19.26 4.48 -12.80
N ALA A 108 -19.61 4.79 -14.03
CA ALA A 108 -18.65 4.98 -15.12
C ALA A 108 -17.78 6.24 -14.90
N GLY A 109 -18.37 7.32 -14.42
CA GLY A 109 -17.64 8.52 -14.00
C GLY A 109 -16.67 8.23 -12.87
N LEU A 110 -17.09 7.45 -11.87
CA LEU A 110 -16.23 7.06 -10.75
C LEU A 110 -15.05 6.18 -11.21
N VAL A 111 -15.28 5.22 -12.12
CA VAL A 111 -14.21 4.40 -12.71
C VAL A 111 -13.18 5.26 -13.44
N ARG A 112 -13.64 6.27 -14.20
CA ARG A 112 -12.73 7.21 -14.87
C ARG A 112 -11.93 8.04 -13.87
N ALA A 113 -12.55 8.50 -12.78
CA ALA A 113 -11.85 9.23 -11.73
C ALA A 113 -10.76 8.36 -11.08
N LEU A 114 -11.05 7.09 -10.78
CA LEU A 114 -10.08 6.13 -10.24
C LEU A 114 -8.90 5.91 -11.22
N GLY A 115 -9.18 5.67 -12.50
CA GLY A 115 -8.15 5.53 -13.54
C GLY A 115 -7.26 6.77 -13.65
N ALA A 116 -7.86 7.97 -13.63
CA ALA A 116 -7.12 9.23 -13.70
C ALA A 116 -6.20 9.47 -12.49
N MET A 117 -6.54 8.93 -11.32
CA MET A 117 -5.72 9.04 -10.11
C MET A 117 -4.57 8.04 -10.05
N ASN A 118 -4.58 6.98 -10.88
CA ASN A 118 -3.56 5.93 -10.82
C ASN A 118 -2.12 6.45 -11.01
N PRO A 119 -1.80 7.38 -11.96
CA PRO A 119 -0.44 7.90 -12.15
C PRO A 119 0.16 8.60 -10.92
N ILE A 120 -0.67 9.05 -10.00
CA ILE A 120 -0.25 9.76 -8.78
C ILE A 120 -0.35 8.89 -7.52
N GLY A 121 -0.59 7.58 -7.69
CA GLY A 121 -0.73 6.64 -6.57
C GLY A 121 -2.05 6.79 -5.81
N GLY A 122 -3.11 7.21 -6.49
CA GLY A 122 -4.46 7.28 -5.91
C GLY A 122 -5.02 5.90 -5.53
N PRO A 123 -6.14 5.88 -4.79
CA PRO A 123 -6.78 4.63 -4.37
C PRO A 123 -7.37 3.87 -5.56
N ASP A 124 -7.39 2.56 -5.48
CA ASP A 124 -8.13 1.70 -6.41
C ASP A 124 -8.73 0.49 -5.67
N LEU A 125 -9.63 -0.22 -6.34
CA LEU A 125 -10.31 -1.40 -5.80
C LEU A 125 -9.54 -2.70 -6.06
N PHE A 126 -8.51 -2.67 -6.89
CA PHE A 126 -7.56 -3.76 -7.13
C PHE A 126 -6.15 -3.20 -7.23
N GLY A 127 -5.16 -4.02 -6.87
CA GLY A 127 -3.75 -3.65 -6.95
C GLY A 127 -3.21 -3.87 -8.36
N ILE A 128 -2.35 -2.95 -8.80
CA ILE A 128 -1.58 -3.11 -10.04
C ILE A 128 -0.10 -2.92 -9.74
N ALA A 129 0.70 -3.82 -10.26
CA ALA A 129 2.14 -3.73 -10.19
C ALA A 129 2.80 -4.28 -11.48
N VAL A 130 4.02 -3.89 -11.73
CA VAL A 130 4.82 -4.42 -12.85
C VAL A 130 5.96 -5.23 -12.27
N TYR A 131 5.93 -6.54 -12.53
CA TYR A 131 6.96 -7.49 -12.10
C TYR A 131 7.38 -8.39 -13.26
N GLY A 132 8.44 -9.18 -13.06
CA GLY A 132 8.82 -10.24 -14.00
C GLY A 132 7.73 -11.29 -14.15
N ASP A 133 7.49 -11.73 -15.38
CA ASP A 133 6.59 -12.86 -15.64
C ASP A 133 7.23 -14.15 -15.13
N PRO A 134 6.64 -14.88 -14.17
CA PRO A 134 7.19 -16.15 -13.70
C PRO A 134 7.37 -17.22 -14.80
N GLY A 135 6.56 -17.16 -15.86
CA GLY A 135 6.66 -18.05 -17.02
C GLY A 135 7.62 -17.57 -18.11
N ALA A 136 8.06 -16.30 -18.05
CA ALA A 136 9.01 -15.68 -18.97
C ALA A 136 9.85 -14.61 -18.25
N PRO A 137 10.81 -15.00 -17.36
CA PRO A 137 11.49 -14.10 -16.44
C PRO A 137 12.24 -12.92 -17.07
N GLU A 138 12.52 -12.97 -18.35
CA GLU A 138 13.13 -11.89 -19.15
C GLU A 138 12.13 -10.76 -19.50
N THR A 139 10.84 -10.95 -19.18
CA THR A 139 9.77 -10.03 -19.56
C THR A 139 9.10 -9.47 -18.31
N ASN A 140 8.95 -8.15 -18.25
CA ASN A 140 8.08 -7.52 -17.27
C ASN A 140 6.63 -7.53 -17.77
N ILE A 141 5.71 -7.76 -16.84
CA ILE A 141 4.28 -7.85 -17.14
C ILE A 141 3.46 -7.18 -16.03
N ILE A 142 2.25 -6.74 -16.36
CA ILE A 142 1.32 -6.23 -15.36
C ILE A 142 0.75 -7.39 -14.54
N HIS A 143 0.82 -7.24 -13.22
CA HIS A 143 0.17 -8.08 -12.23
C HIS A 143 -1.05 -7.37 -11.68
N ILE A 144 -2.16 -8.08 -11.56
CA ILE A 144 -3.41 -7.61 -10.96
C ILE A 144 -3.64 -8.44 -9.71
N GLU A 145 -3.80 -7.76 -8.59
CA GLU A 145 -3.87 -8.36 -7.25
C GLU A 145 -5.10 -7.84 -6.50
N GLN A 146 -5.57 -8.61 -5.53
CA GLN A 146 -6.63 -8.16 -4.63
C GLN A 146 -6.19 -6.94 -3.82
N ALA A 147 -7.08 -5.94 -3.72
CA ALA A 147 -6.87 -4.70 -2.94
C ALA A 147 -8.20 -4.07 -2.54
N GLY A 148 -8.21 -2.78 -2.20
CA GLY A 148 -9.42 -2.03 -1.86
C GLY A 148 -9.85 -2.16 -0.40
N LEU A 149 -8.93 -2.51 0.50
CA LEU A 149 -9.17 -2.60 1.94
C LEU A 149 -8.34 -1.56 2.69
N GLY A 150 -8.93 -0.94 3.70
CA GLY A 150 -8.23 -0.02 4.60
C GLY A 150 -7.56 -0.73 5.79
N LEU A 151 -8.02 -1.93 6.16
CA LEU A 151 -7.37 -2.80 7.15
C LEU A 151 -6.43 -3.80 6.45
N PRO A 152 -5.45 -4.39 7.16
CA PRO A 152 -4.33 -5.11 6.56
C PRO A 152 -4.68 -6.30 5.66
N ASP A 153 -5.75 -7.05 5.98
CA ASP A 153 -6.21 -8.20 5.20
C ASP A 153 -7.66 -8.58 5.50
N GLU A 154 -8.21 -9.57 4.79
CA GLU A 154 -9.61 -10.00 4.89
C GLU A 154 -9.99 -10.51 6.29
N ALA A 155 -9.04 -11.10 7.03
CA ALA A 155 -9.31 -11.67 8.35
C ALA A 155 -9.72 -10.58 9.35
N TYR A 156 -9.22 -9.35 9.19
CA TYR A 156 -9.60 -8.20 10.03
C TYR A 156 -11.08 -7.85 9.91
N TYR A 157 -11.71 -8.14 8.78
CA TYR A 157 -13.14 -7.90 8.56
C TYR A 157 -14.02 -9.06 9.05
N ARG A 158 -13.49 -10.27 9.07
CA ARG A 158 -14.24 -11.52 9.32
C ARG A 158 -14.12 -12.04 10.74
N GLU A 159 -12.92 -11.99 11.35
CA GLU A 159 -12.66 -12.68 12.60
C GLU A 159 -13.05 -11.85 13.83
N ASP A 160 -13.72 -12.49 14.81
CA ASP A 160 -14.27 -11.81 15.97
C ASP A 160 -13.23 -11.14 16.86
N HIS A 161 -12.03 -11.72 16.95
CA HIS A 161 -10.97 -11.15 17.78
C HIS A 161 -10.45 -9.81 17.25
N TYR A 162 -10.71 -9.44 15.99
CA TYR A 162 -10.40 -8.14 15.41
C TYR A 162 -11.52 -7.10 15.58
N ALA A 163 -12.66 -7.44 16.24
CA ALA A 163 -13.72 -6.48 16.45
C ALA A 163 -13.28 -5.16 17.13
N PRO A 164 -12.39 -5.15 18.15
CA PRO A 164 -11.88 -3.90 18.72
C PRO A 164 -11.09 -3.04 17.73
N ILE A 165 -10.40 -3.67 16.78
CA ILE A 165 -9.65 -2.96 15.72
C ILE A 165 -10.63 -2.32 14.73
N ARG A 166 -11.68 -3.02 14.32
CA ARG A 166 -12.75 -2.45 13.47
C ARG A 166 -13.40 -1.22 14.10
N GLU A 167 -13.70 -1.27 15.41
CA GLU A 167 -14.26 -0.10 16.11
C GLU A 167 -13.25 1.08 16.17
N THR A 168 -11.98 0.81 16.33
CA THR A 168 -10.93 1.84 16.29
C THR A 168 -10.80 2.43 14.88
N TYR A 169 -10.88 1.59 13.86
CA TYR A 169 -10.85 1.99 12.45
C TYR A 169 -12.02 2.92 12.11
N VAL A 170 -13.25 2.57 12.51
CA VAL A 170 -14.42 3.44 12.33
C VAL A 170 -14.21 4.81 12.95
N LYS A 171 -13.70 4.87 14.18
CA LYS A 171 -13.42 6.15 14.86
C LYS A 171 -12.33 6.95 14.15
N MET A 172 -11.31 6.29 13.64
CA MET A 172 -10.23 6.94 12.87
C MET A 172 -10.78 7.54 11.57
N VAL A 173 -11.55 6.78 10.80
CA VAL A 173 -12.17 7.25 9.55
C VAL A 173 -13.12 8.41 9.82
N ALA A 174 -14.00 8.31 10.82
CA ALA A 174 -14.91 9.38 11.21
C ALA A 174 -14.15 10.67 11.53
N LYS A 175 -13.07 10.57 12.31
CA LYS A 175 -12.22 11.72 12.62
C LYS A 175 -11.56 12.32 11.38
N GLN A 176 -11.12 11.48 10.43
CA GLN A 176 -10.55 11.96 9.17
C GLN A 176 -11.58 12.73 8.34
N LEU A 177 -12.82 12.22 8.22
CA LEU A 177 -13.91 12.88 7.52
C LEU A 177 -14.22 14.27 8.10
N THR A 178 -14.30 14.37 9.44
CA THR A 178 -14.51 15.64 10.13
C THR A 178 -13.33 16.59 9.97
N ASN A 179 -12.09 16.12 10.13
CA ASN A 179 -10.90 16.93 9.95
C ASN A 179 -10.77 17.46 8.50
N ALA A 180 -11.13 16.64 7.53
CA ALA A 180 -11.17 17.01 6.11
C ALA A 180 -12.36 17.91 5.75
N LYS A 181 -13.27 18.18 6.69
CA LYS A 181 -14.50 18.96 6.47
C LYS A 181 -15.40 18.39 5.37
N LEU A 182 -15.33 17.09 5.16
CA LEU A 182 -16.21 16.36 4.25
C LEU A 182 -17.56 16.08 4.92
N VAL A 183 -17.58 16.05 6.24
CA VAL A 183 -18.79 15.91 7.08
C VAL A 183 -18.70 16.88 8.25
N GLU A 184 -19.80 17.56 8.58
CA GLU A 184 -19.81 18.55 9.66
C GLU A 184 -20.17 17.96 11.04
N ALA A 185 -21.07 16.96 11.09
CA ALA A 185 -21.56 16.39 12.32
C ALA A 185 -20.86 15.06 12.65
N ASP A 186 -20.46 14.87 13.92
CA ASP A 186 -19.73 13.69 14.37
C ASP A 186 -20.52 12.39 14.22
N ASP A 187 -21.84 12.42 14.45
CA ASP A 187 -22.73 11.26 14.27
C ASP A 187 -22.90 10.88 12.80
N GLU A 188 -22.92 11.84 11.91
CA GLU A 188 -22.91 11.61 10.46
C GLU A 188 -21.57 11.02 10.03
N ALA A 189 -20.44 11.55 10.53
CA ALA A 189 -19.11 11.04 10.24
C ALA A 189 -18.95 9.58 10.68
N GLU A 190 -19.46 9.21 11.88
CA GLU A 190 -19.44 7.81 12.32
C GLU A 190 -20.34 6.93 11.45
N SER A 191 -21.51 7.42 11.05
CA SER A 191 -22.40 6.70 10.13
C SER A 191 -21.73 6.42 8.78
N GLN A 192 -21.06 7.41 8.19
CA GLN A 192 -20.31 7.26 6.94
C GLN A 192 -19.14 6.28 7.09
N ALA A 193 -18.40 6.35 8.19
CA ALA A 193 -17.31 5.43 8.49
C ALA A 193 -17.79 3.98 8.62
N ARG A 194 -18.95 3.74 9.24
CA ARG A 194 -19.56 2.41 9.32
C ARG A 194 -20.00 1.89 7.96
N ARG A 195 -20.55 2.74 7.12
CA ARG A 195 -20.89 2.37 5.72
C ARG A 195 -19.65 2.01 4.91
N LEU A 196 -18.54 2.75 5.08
CA LEU A 196 -17.25 2.37 4.47
C LEU A 196 -16.82 0.98 4.93
N LEU A 197 -16.84 0.70 6.23
CA LEU A 197 -16.51 -0.62 6.77
C LEU A 197 -17.40 -1.73 6.20
N GLU A 198 -18.70 -1.50 5.96
CA GLU A 198 -19.62 -2.45 5.32
C GLU A 198 -19.22 -2.72 3.86
N VAL A 199 -18.86 -1.67 3.10
CA VAL A 199 -18.37 -1.79 1.73
C VAL A 199 -17.08 -2.59 1.69
N GLU A 200 -16.10 -2.25 2.51
CA GLU A 200 -14.83 -2.96 2.61
C GLU A 200 -15.01 -4.41 3.08
N THR A 201 -15.94 -4.67 4.00
CA THR A 201 -16.30 -6.04 4.43
C THR A 201 -16.82 -6.87 3.26
N THR A 202 -17.62 -6.25 2.40
CA THR A 202 -18.13 -6.92 1.19
C THR A 202 -16.98 -7.23 0.22
N ILE A 203 -16.09 -6.29 -0.02
CA ILE A 203 -14.89 -6.48 -0.87
C ILE A 203 -13.99 -7.56 -0.25
N ALA A 204 -13.73 -7.51 1.06
CA ALA A 204 -12.94 -8.49 1.79
C ALA A 204 -13.48 -9.92 1.66
N SER A 205 -14.80 -10.09 1.52
CA SER A 205 -15.42 -11.41 1.34
C SER A 205 -15.01 -12.10 0.04
N TYR A 206 -14.49 -11.37 -0.94
CA TYR A 206 -13.97 -11.92 -2.19
C TYR A 206 -12.46 -12.18 -2.16
N HIS A 207 -11.75 -11.64 -1.15
CA HIS A 207 -10.31 -11.84 -0.99
C HIS A 207 -9.97 -13.29 -0.67
N TRP A 208 -8.82 -13.71 -1.14
CA TRP A 208 -8.18 -14.93 -0.66
C TRP A 208 -7.48 -14.66 0.67
N ASP A 209 -7.36 -15.69 1.49
CA ASP A 209 -6.59 -15.60 2.72
C ASP A 209 -5.08 -15.54 2.44
N ASN A 210 -4.33 -15.09 3.45
CA ASN A 210 -2.87 -14.92 3.37
C ASN A 210 -2.08 -16.22 3.11
N VAL A 211 -2.69 -17.41 3.25
CA VAL A 211 -2.05 -18.68 2.92
C VAL A 211 -2.26 -19.00 1.45
N ALA A 212 -3.48 -18.79 0.96
CA ALA A 212 -3.83 -19.03 -0.44
C ALA A 212 -3.05 -18.11 -1.39
N THR A 213 -2.87 -16.83 -1.04
CA THR A 213 -2.12 -15.85 -1.86
C THR A 213 -0.63 -16.18 -2.00
N ARG A 214 -0.07 -17.05 -1.14
CA ARG A 214 1.34 -17.50 -1.24
C ARG A 214 1.56 -18.68 -2.18
N ASP A 215 0.50 -19.26 -2.71
CA ASP A 215 0.59 -20.38 -3.64
C ASP A 215 0.90 -19.85 -5.05
N SER A 216 2.18 -19.86 -5.42
CA SER A 216 2.67 -19.33 -6.69
C SER A 216 2.10 -20.02 -7.94
N GLN A 217 1.52 -21.20 -7.80
CA GLN A 217 0.84 -21.87 -8.91
C GLN A 217 -0.59 -21.39 -9.07
N LYS A 218 -1.29 -21.15 -7.96
CA LYS A 218 -2.66 -20.63 -7.99
C LYS A 218 -2.72 -19.16 -8.38
N THR A 219 -1.72 -18.37 -8.01
CA THR A 219 -1.62 -16.94 -8.33
C THR A 219 -1.02 -16.65 -9.71
N TYR A 220 -0.57 -17.67 -10.44
CA TYR A 220 -0.08 -17.51 -11.81
C TYR A 220 -1.19 -17.79 -12.83
N ASN A 221 -1.98 -16.76 -13.15
CA ASN A 221 -3.07 -16.84 -14.13
C ASN A 221 -2.84 -15.86 -15.27
N PRO A 222 -2.06 -16.24 -16.32
CA PRO A 222 -1.87 -15.40 -17.49
C PRO A 222 -3.21 -15.17 -18.20
N THR A 223 -3.62 -13.92 -18.30
CA THR A 223 -4.94 -13.53 -18.78
C THR A 223 -4.78 -12.50 -19.90
N GLY A 224 -5.42 -12.75 -21.05
CA GLY A 224 -5.45 -11.82 -22.16
C GLY A 224 -6.44 -10.68 -21.93
N HIS A 225 -6.25 -9.55 -22.66
CA HIS A 225 -7.09 -8.36 -22.50
C HIS A 225 -8.60 -8.66 -22.62
N ALA A 226 -9.01 -9.39 -23.65
CA ALA A 226 -10.42 -9.71 -23.87
C ALA A 226 -11.07 -10.53 -22.74
N GLU A 227 -10.29 -11.41 -22.12
CA GLU A 227 -10.74 -12.18 -20.96
C GLU A 227 -10.83 -11.30 -19.73
N LEU A 228 -9.82 -10.46 -19.48
CA LEU A 228 -9.81 -9.53 -18.36
C LEU A 228 -10.97 -8.52 -18.46
N SER A 229 -11.21 -7.94 -19.66
CA SER A 229 -12.36 -7.06 -19.90
C SER A 229 -13.69 -7.77 -19.66
N THR A 230 -13.77 -9.07 -19.97
CA THR A 230 -14.98 -9.87 -19.65
C THR A 230 -15.13 -10.07 -18.14
N MET A 231 -14.04 -10.30 -17.42
CA MET A 231 -14.06 -10.47 -15.96
C MET A 231 -14.46 -9.19 -15.22
N LEU A 232 -14.18 -8.02 -15.80
CA LEU A 232 -14.47 -6.67 -15.26
C LEU A 232 -15.47 -5.88 -16.13
N ALA A 233 -16.42 -6.57 -16.77
CA ALA A 233 -17.33 -5.96 -17.73
C ALA A 233 -18.21 -4.86 -17.11
N ASP A 234 -18.75 -5.10 -15.91
CA ASP A 234 -19.58 -4.12 -15.20
C ASP A 234 -18.75 -3.02 -14.55
N TYR A 235 -17.51 -3.33 -14.14
CA TYR A 235 -16.56 -2.34 -13.64
C TYR A 235 -16.15 -1.35 -14.73
N GLY A 236 -15.94 -1.82 -15.96
CA GLY A 236 -15.57 -0.96 -17.08
C GLY A 236 -14.06 -0.76 -17.23
N LEU A 237 -13.31 -1.86 -17.25
CA LEU A 237 -11.84 -1.87 -17.33
C LEU A 237 -11.27 -0.96 -18.43
N ASP A 238 -11.87 -0.99 -19.63
CA ASP A 238 -11.37 -0.21 -20.78
C ASP A 238 -11.46 1.31 -20.50
N ALA A 239 -12.55 1.77 -19.90
CA ALA A 239 -12.70 3.16 -19.51
C ALA A 239 -11.70 3.59 -18.42
N TRP A 240 -11.37 2.67 -17.53
CA TRP A 240 -10.34 2.88 -16.50
C TRP A 240 -8.95 2.99 -17.14
N ILE A 241 -8.58 2.08 -18.06
CA ILE A 241 -7.30 2.11 -18.79
C ILE A 241 -7.17 3.40 -19.63
N GLU A 242 -8.21 3.78 -20.36
CA GLU A 242 -8.25 5.01 -21.15
C GLU A 242 -7.99 6.24 -20.28
N SER A 243 -8.67 6.33 -19.15
CA SER A 243 -8.53 7.47 -18.22
C SER A 243 -7.15 7.53 -17.58
N TRP A 244 -6.57 6.39 -17.25
CA TRP A 244 -5.17 6.31 -16.80
C TRP A 244 -4.20 6.79 -17.89
N GLN A 245 -4.37 6.32 -19.14
CA GLN A 245 -3.55 6.76 -20.27
C GLN A 245 -3.65 8.28 -20.51
N GLU A 246 -4.88 8.82 -20.45
CA GLU A 246 -5.11 10.26 -20.59
C GLU A 246 -4.40 11.06 -19.50
N ALA A 247 -4.57 10.67 -18.24
CA ALA A 247 -3.92 11.32 -17.10
C ALA A 247 -2.38 11.19 -17.17
N TYR A 248 -1.85 10.03 -17.52
CA TYR A 248 -0.42 9.83 -17.73
C TYR A 248 0.14 10.77 -18.81
N ASN A 249 -0.57 10.95 -19.92
CA ASN A 249 -0.14 11.80 -21.02
C ASN A 249 -0.01 13.28 -20.65
N THR A 250 -0.61 13.71 -19.52
CA THR A 250 -0.43 15.07 -19.00
C THR A 250 0.85 15.23 -18.18
N THR A 251 1.51 14.12 -17.82
CA THR A 251 2.75 14.14 -17.03
C THR A 251 3.96 14.49 -17.88
N THR A 252 5.00 15.06 -17.25
CA THR A 252 6.28 15.32 -17.91
C THR A 252 7.00 14.04 -18.32
N ALA A 253 6.72 12.92 -17.67
CA ALA A 253 7.27 11.61 -18.02
C ALA A 253 6.76 11.12 -19.38
N ALA A 254 5.51 11.36 -19.74
CA ALA A 254 4.92 10.96 -21.01
C ALA A 254 5.65 11.58 -22.21
N ALA A 255 6.16 12.79 -22.08
CA ALA A 255 6.91 13.47 -23.15
C ALA A 255 8.25 12.79 -23.49
N THR A 256 8.83 12.06 -22.54
CA THR A 256 10.13 11.37 -22.69
C THR A 256 9.99 9.86 -22.81
N GLN A 257 8.93 9.30 -22.31
CA GLN A 257 8.65 7.86 -22.28
C GLN A 257 7.18 7.59 -22.59
N PRO A 258 6.76 7.68 -23.86
CA PRO A 258 5.40 7.34 -24.23
C PRO A 258 5.13 5.85 -23.95
N ILE A 259 4.01 5.56 -23.29
CA ILE A 259 3.59 4.20 -22.95
C ILE A 259 2.33 3.87 -23.73
N ASP A 260 2.32 2.71 -24.40
CA ASP A 260 1.13 2.11 -24.96
C ASP A 260 0.43 1.25 -23.90
N PHE A 261 -0.55 1.83 -23.21
CA PHE A 261 -1.27 1.14 -22.15
C PHE A 261 -2.08 -0.06 -22.71
N ALA A 262 -2.70 0.07 -23.86
CA ALA A 262 -3.42 -1.04 -24.49
C ALA A 262 -2.50 -2.22 -24.78
N GLY A 263 -1.28 -1.94 -25.26
CA GLY A 263 -0.24 -2.96 -25.45
C GLY A 263 0.21 -3.58 -24.14
N CYS A 264 0.40 -2.79 -23.08
CA CYS A 264 0.76 -3.27 -21.75
C CYS A 264 -0.30 -4.22 -21.17
N PHE A 265 -1.58 -3.93 -21.40
CA PHE A 265 -2.70 -4.76 -20.94
C PHE A 265 -3.05 -5.91 -21.89
N SER A 266 -2.33 -6.08 -23.03
CA SER A 266 -2.57 -7.19 -23.96
C SER A 266 -2.47 -8.57 -23.31
N ARG A 267 -1.63 -8.70 -22.28
CA ARG A 267 -1.47 -9.87 -21.40
C ARG A 267 -1.10 -9.41 -20.01
N THR A 268 -1.78 -9.93 -19.01
CA THR A 268 -1.57 -9.64 -17.59
C THR A 268 -1.49 -10.94 -16.79
N ILE A 269 -1.05 -10.87 -15.54
CA ILE A 269 -1.18 -11.98 -14.58
C ILE A 269 -2.20 -11.56 -13.53
N VAL A 270 -3.30 -12.31 -13.46
CA VAL A 270 -4.32 -12.11 -12.42
C VAL A 270 -4.04 -13.07 -11.27
N HIS A 271 -3.70 -12.54 -10.10
CA HIS A 271 -3.33 -13.35 -8.95
C HIS A 271 -4.54 -14.09 -8.37
N GLU A 272 -5.65 -13.39 -8.17
CA GLU A 272 -6.86 -13.93 -7.58
C GLU A 272 -8.07 -13.79 -8.53
N PRO A 273 -8.26 -14.68 -9.51
CA PRO A 273 -9.33 -14.55 -10.50
C PRO A 273 -10.74 -14.52 -9.91
N SER A 274 -10.96 -15.19 -8.77
CA SER A 274 -12.26 -15.15 -8.08
C SER A 274 -12.52 -13.82 -7.41
N PHE A 275 -11.48 -13.15 -6.90
CA PHE A 275 -11.59 -11.78 -6.39
C PHE A 275 -12.02 -10.82 -7.50
N VAL A 276 -11.36 -10.84 -8.65
CA VAL A 276 -11.68 -9.96 -9.78
C VAL A 276 -13.14 -10.14 -10.24
N LYS A 277 -13.61 -11.38 -10.30
CA LYS A 277 -15.03 -11.69 -10.61
C LYS A 277 -15.98 -11.22 -9.51
N GLY A 278 -15.59 -11.38 -8.24
CA GLY A 278 -16.34 -10.91 -7.08
C GLY A 278 -16.45 -9.38 -7.06
N LEU A 279 -15.35 -8.68 -7.34
CA LEU A 279 -15.32 -7.22 -7.49
C LEU A 279 -16.26 -6.75 -8.60
N ASN A 280 -16.24 -7.40 -9.76
CA ASN A 280 -17.19 -7.09 -10.84
C ASN A 280 -18.64 -7.27 -10.42
N ALA A 281 -18.95 -8.37 -9.71
CA ALA A 281 -20.30 -8.62 -9.19
C ALA A 281 -20.74 -7.57 -8.13
N PHE A 282 -19.82 -7.17 -7.24
CA PHE A 282 -20.05 -6.05 -6.31
C PHE A 282 -20.34 -4.76 -7.05
N TRP A 283 -19.60 -4.48 -8.11
CA TRP A 283 -19.77 -3.25 -8.91
C TRP A 283 -21.09 -3.25 -9.70
N ALA A 284 -21.56 -4.41 -10.14
CA ALA A 284 -22.84 -4.58 -10.84
C ALA A 284 -24.05 -4.33 -9.92
N ALA A 285 -23.94 -4.62 -8.62
CA ALA A 285 -25.02 -4.45 -7.64
C ALA A 285 -25.29 -2.98 -7.32
#